data_e8a12f51262acee2a49eee37b93b4406
#
_entry.id   e8a12f51262acee2a49eee37b93b4406
#
_cell.length_a   1.000
_cell.length_b   1.000
_cell.length_c   1.000
_cell.angle_alpha   90.00
_cell.angle_beta   90.00
_cell.angle_gamma   90.00
#
_symmetry.space_group_name_H-M   'P 1'
#
loop_
_entity.id
_entity.type
_entity.pdbx_description
1 polymer ?
#
loop_
_entity_poly.entity_id
_entity_poly.type
_entity_poly.pdbx_seq_one_letter_code
_entity_poly.pdbx_strand_id
1 'polypeptide(L)'
;MKSMLKTLLWVPALALTWSCAQISPQHATGSLGGTSWQLVKFQGGDDRVLIPDDKAKYTIAFGTDGQVSARIDCNRGRGGWRSEGRNQLQFGPLALTRAMCPPGSLHDHIVRQWAFVRSYVIKNDHLFLSLMADGGIFEFEPLPAK
;
A
#
# COMPACT_ATOMS: atom_id res chain seq x y z
N MET A 1 5.68 -6.81 88.10
CA MET A 1 5.41 -5.79 87.03
C MET A 1 5.97 -6.36 85.78
N LYS A 2 5.09 -6.94 84.93
CA LYS A 2 5.50 -7.64 83.69
C LYS A 2 5.10 -6.79 82.50
N SER A 3 6.11 -6.26 81.83
CA SER A 3 5.91 -5.55 80.58
C SER A 3 5.74 -6.53 79.43
N MET A 4 4.57 -6.52 78.73
CA MET A 4 4.28 -7.33 77.56
C MET A 4 4.67 -6.48 76.32
N LEU A 5 5.76 -6.92 75.68
CA LEU A 5 6.20 -6.36 74.38
C LEU A 5 5.36 -7.04 73.27
N LYS A 6 4.46 -6.30 72.64
CA LYS A 6 3.72 -6.75 71.47
C LYS A 6 4.54 -6.51 70.22
N THR A 7 5.11 -7.54 69.70
CA THR A 7 5.76 -7.54 68.36
C THR A 7 4.69 -7.48 67.25
N LEU A 8 4.65 -6.37 66.53
CA LEU A 8 3.77 -6.16 65.40
C LEU A 8 4.50 -6.72 64.16
N LEU A 9 4.01 -7.85 63.65
CA LEU A 9 4.49 -8.45 62.41
C LEU A 9 3.94 -7.67 61.22
N TRP A 10 4.82 -6.95 60.56
CA TRP A 10 4.55 -6.28 59.29
C TRP A 10 4.65 -7.28 58.15
N VAL A 11 3.54 -7.62 57.51
CA VAL A 11 3.48 -8.45 56.32
C VAL A 11 3.54 -7.49 55.09
N PRO A 12 4.56 -7.56 54.27
CA PRO A 12 4.54 -6.77 53.02
C PRO A 12 3.58 -7.43 52.02
N ALA A 13 2.50 -6.72 51.66
CA ALA A 13 1.63 -7.10 50.58
C ALA A 13 2.35 -6.94 49.26
N LEU A 14 2.74 -8.05 48.63
CA LEU A 14 3.22 -8.05 47.22
C LEU A 14 2.04 -7.70 46.32
N ALA A 15 1.98 -6.48 45.83
CA ALA A 15 1.10 -6.08 44.77
C ALA A 15 1.62 -6.63 43.43
N LEU A 16 1.02 -7.72 42.96
CA LEU A 16 1.20 -8.23 41.61
C LEU A 16 0.51 -7.25 40.66
N THR A 17 1.28 -6.35 40.07
CA THR A 17 0.81 -5.53 38.94
C THR A 17 0.77 -6.40 37.68
N TRP A 18 -0.42 -6.84 37.29
CA TRP A 18 -0.66 -7.42 36.00
C TRP A 18 -0.54 -6.29 34.98
N SER A 19 0.63 -6.20 34.33
CA SER A 19 0.83 -5.37 33.16
C SER A 19 0.08 -6.05 32.00
N CYS A 20 -1.14 -5.61 31.73
CA CYS A 20 -1.78 -5.95 30.46
C CYS A 20 -0.97 -5.30 29.33
N ALA A 21 -0.12 -6.08 28.70
CA ALA A 21 0.46 -5.70 27.41
C ALA A 21 -0.73 -5.59 26.44
N GLN A 22 -1.14 -4.37 26.16
CA GLN A 22 -2.09 -4.07 25.11
C GLN A 22 -1.40 -4.35 23.77
N ILE A 23 -1.65 -5.56 23.23
CA ILE A 23 -1.35 -5.85 21.83
C ILE A 23 -2.38 -5.05 21.02
N SER A 24 -2.05 -3.82 20.70
CA SER A 24 -2.77 -3.08 19.66
C SER A 24 -2.55 -3.84 18.36
N PRO A 25 -3.60 -4.28 17.64
CA PRO A 25 -3.44 -4.71 16.28
C PRO A 25 -2.98 -3.50 15.49
N GLN A 26 -1.68 -3.38 15.27
CA GLN A 26 -1.17 -2.49 14.26
C GLN A 26 -1.65 -3.04 12.92
N HIS A 27 -2.82 -2.58 12.50
CA HIS A 27 -3.10 -2.50 11.08
C HIS A 27 -2.03 -1.56 10.54
N ALA A 28 -0.98 -2.14 10.02
CA ALA A 28 -0.02 -1.43 9.22
C ALA A 28 -0.81 -0.86 8.03
N THR A 29 -1.27 0.38 8.18
CA THR A 29 -1.58 1.24 7.05
C THR A 29 -0.23 1.48 6.41
N GLY A 30 0.20 0.53 5.55
CA GLY A 30 1.47 0.61 4.88
C GLY A 30 1.51 1.92 4.11
N SER A 31 2.43 2.79 4.50
CA SER A 31 2.76 3.95 3.69
C SER A 31 3.19 3.45 2.31
N LEU A 32 2.63 3.99 1.23
CA LEU A 32 3.06 3.67 -0.13
C LEU A 32 4.49 4.17 -0.40
N GLY A 33 4.91 5.23 0.27
CA GLY A 33 6.24 5.81 0.08
C GLY A 33 7.37 4.80 0.32
N GLY A 34 8.31 4.70 -0.62
CA GLY A 34 9.42 3.76 -0.59
C GLY A 34 9.08 2.35 -1.09
N THR A 35 7.90 2.13 -1.66
CA THR A 35 7.47 0.81 -2.15
C THR A 35 7.48 0.71 -3.67
N SER A 36 7.66 -0.51 -4.18
CA SER A 36 7.68 -0.80 -5.62
C SER A 36 6.89 -2.06 -5.93
N TRP A 37 6.13 -2.01 -7.01
CA TRP A 37 5.11 -2.97 -7.36
C TRP A 37 5.13 -3.31 -8.84
N GLN A 38 4.69 -4.51 -9.20
CA GLN A 38 4.45 -4.94 -10.58
C GLN A 38 3.01 -5.40 -10.76
N LEU A 39 2.43 -5.10 -11.93
CA LEU A 39 1.03 -5.36 -12.22
C LEU A 39 0.76 -6.86 -12.35
N VAL A 40 -0.24 -7.34 -11.61
CA VAL A 40 -0.77 -8.70 -11.74
C VAL A 40 -1.89 -8.72 -12.77
N LYS A 41 -2.88 -7.84 -12.60
CA LYS A 41 -4.04 -7.71 -13.49
C LYS A 41 -4.76 -6.39 -13.29
N PHE A 42 -5.59 -6.05 -14.24
CA PHE A 42 -6.68 -5.08 -14.08
C PHE A 42 -8.01 -5.82 -14.21
N GLN A 43 -8.94 -5.52 -13.32
CA GLN A 43 -10.32 -5.98 -13.40
C GLN A 43 -11.22 -4.76 -13.53
N GLY A 44 -11.90 -4.66 -14.67
CA GLY A 44 -12.87 -3.59 -14.94
C GLY A 44 -14.17 -3.78 -14.19
N GLY A 45 -14.93 -2.69 -14.02
CA GLY A 45 -16.28 -2.74 -13.46
C GLY A 45 -17.27 -3.49 -14.37
N ASP A 46 -16.90 -3.79 -15.61
CA ASP A 46 -17.62 -4.61 -16.59
C ASP A 46 -17.19 -6.08 -16.58
N ASP A 47 -16.54 -6.53 -15.52
CA ASP A 47 -15.97 -7.87 -15.32
C ASP A 47 -14.85 -8.25 -16.30
N ARG A 48 -14.44 -7.35 -17.18
CA ARG A 48 -13.29 -7.59 -18.07
C ARG A 48 -12.00 -7.67 -17.26
N VAL A 49 -11.21 -8.71 -17.50
CA VAL A 49 -9.90 -8.91 -16.89
C VAL A 49 -8.81 -8.74 -17.94
N LEU A 50 -7.83 -7.86 -17.64
CA LEU A 50 -6.64 -7.66 -18.45
C LEU A 50 -5.43 -8.11 -17.65
N ILE A 51 -4.64 -9.00 -18.25
CA ILE A 51 -3.43 -9.57 -17.65
C ILE A 51 -2.24 -9.17 -18.51
N PRO A 52 -1.15 -8.62 -17.92
CA PRO A 52 0.05 -8.31 -18.68
C PRO A 52 0.73 -9.59 -19.20
N ASP A 53 1.30 -9.51 -20.39
CA ASP A 53 2.14 -10.56 -20.96
C ASP A 53 3.41 -10.82 -20.16
N ASP A 54 3.97 -9.73 -19.58
CA ASP A 54 5.14 -9.73 -18.71
C ASP A 54 4.96 -8.65 -17.63
N LYS A 55 4.80 -9.06 -16.37
CA LYS A 55 4.62 -8.16 -15.24
C LYS A 55 5.77 -7.17 -15.09
N ALA A 56 7.01 -7.56 -15.41
CA ALA A 56 8.18 -6.70 -15.31
C ALA A 56 8.13 -5.48 -16.24
N LYS A 57 7.26 -5.48 -17.24
CA LYS A 57 7.01 -4.33 -18.10
C LYS A 57 6.03 -3.31 -17.52
N TYR A 58 5.32 -3.65 -16.45
CA TYR A 58 4.28 -2.80 -15.86
C TYR A 58 4.55 -2.63 -14.37
N THR A 59 5.39 -1.66 -14.05
CA THR A 59 5.83 -1.42 -12.67
C THR A 59 5.53 0.00 -12.22
N ILE A 60 5.34 0.18 -10.92
CA ILE A 60 5.14 1.47 -10.28
C ILE A 60 5.99 1.52 -9.01
N ALA A 61 6.67 2.65 -8.79
CA ALA A 61 7.45 2.89 -7.58
C ALA A 61 7.05 4.23 -6.97
N PHE A 62 6.70 4.20 -5.68
CA PHE A 62 6.30 5.36 -4.89
C PHE A 62 7.52 5.89 -4.13
N GLY A 63 8.00 7.08 -4.46
CA GLY A 63 9.04 7.76 -3.70
C GLY A 63 8.49 8.29 -2.37
N THR A 64 9.35 8.43 -1.39
CA THR A 64 9.03 9.07 -0.10
C THR A 64 8.89 10.59 -0.21
N ASP A 65 9.29 11.14 -1.34
CA ASP A 65 9.24 12.56 -1.71
C ASP A 65 7.95 12.98 -2.43
N GLY A 66 6.94 12.08 -2.53
CA GLY A 66 5.71 12.32 -3.25
C GLY A 66 5.84 12.18 -4.78
N GLN A 67 6.97 11.67 -5.26
CA GLN A 67 7.14 11.33 -6.66
C GLN A 67 6.76 9.87 -6.93
N VAL A 68 6.22 9.61 -8.09
CA VAL A 68 5.96 8.27 -8.59
C VAL A 68 6.67 8.07 -9.91
N SER A 69 7.30 6.93 -10.07
CA SER A 69 7.85 6.49 -11.35
C SER A 69 7.11 5.24 -11.82
N ALA A 70 6.87 5.14 -13.12
CA ALA A 70 6.16 4.02 -13.70
C ALA A 70 6.89 3.55 -14.98
N ARG A 71 6.92 2.24 -15.16
CA ARG A 71 7.13 1.62 -16.46
C ARG A 71 5.78 1.07 -16.94
N ILE A 72 5.36 1.48 -18.11
CA ILE A 72 4.11 1.03 -18.72
C ILE A 72 4.46 0.48 -20.09
N ASP A 73 4.81 -0.79 -20.14
CA ASP A 73 5.33 -1.54 -21.26
C ASP A 73 6.60 -0.89 -21.85
N CYS A 74 6.53 -0.35 -23.05
CA CYS A 74 7.64 0.28 -23.75
C CYS A 74 7.93 1.72 -23.27
N ASN A 75 7.04 2.32 -22.48
CA ASN A 75 7.18 3.69 -21.99
C ASN A 75 7.56 3.76 -20.51
N ARG A 76 8.21 4.86 -20.15
CA ARG A 76 8.52 5.20 -18.77
C ARG A 76 8.00 6.59 -18.46
N GLY A 77 7.51 6.77 -17.23
CA GLY A 77 6.93 8.01 -16.79
C GLY A 77 7.28 8.38 -15.36
N ARG A 78 7.11 9.66 -15.09
CA ARG A 78 7.19 10.23 -13.74
C ARG A 78 6.04 11.19 -13.51
N GLY A 79 5.57 11.25 -12.28
CA GLY A 79 4.51 12.15 -11.86
C GLY A 79 4.54 12.35 -10.36
N GLY A 80 3.60 13.12 -9.85
CA GLY A 80 3.37 13.25 -8.42
C GLY A 80 2.33 12.27 -7.94
N TRP A 81 2.38 11.93 -6.66
CA TRP A 81 1.31 11.23 -5.95
C TRP A 81 1.10 11.85 -4.57
N ARG A 82 -0.11 11.73 -4.06
CA ARG A 82 -0.45 12.12 -2.69
C ARG A 82 -1.49 11.18 -2.11
N SER A 83 -1.42 11.02 -0.81
CA SER A 83 -2.40 10.29 -0.02
C SER A 83 -2.86 11.19 1.12
N GLU A 84 -4.12 11.57 1.10
CA GLU A 84 -4.75 12.38 2.14
C GLU A 84 -5.71 11.48 2.92
N GLY A 85 -5.42 11.25 4.20
CA GLY A 85 -6.24 10.37 5.04
C GLY A 85 -6.02 8.88 4.76
N ARG A 86 -6.94 8.06 5.27
CA ARG A 86 -6.83 6.60 5.15
C ARG A 86 -7.18 6.15 3.73
N ASN A 87 -6.25 5.43 3.11
CA ASN A 87 -6.48 4.72 1.85
C ASN A 87 -6.85 5.60 0.65
N GLN A 88 -6.78 6.93 0.76
CA GLN A 88 -6.96 7.80 -0.39
C GLN A 88 -5.66 7.90 -1.18
N LEU A 89 -5.77 7.89 -2.49
CA LEU A 89 -4.62 8.03 -3.39
C LEU A 89 -5.04 8.88 -4.59
N GLN A 90 -4.21 9.85 -4.90
CA GLN A 90 -4.37 10.66 -6.11
C GLN A 90 -3.03 10.74 -6.83
N PHE A 91 -3.08 10.52 -8.13
CA PHE A 91 -1.97 10.77 -9.01
C PHE A 91 -2.09 12.13 -9.68
N GLY A 92 -0.97 12.83 -9.79
CA GLY A 92 -0.82 13.96 -10.69
C GLY A 92 -0.63 13.51 -12.14
N PRO A 93 -0.49 14.48 -13.06
CA PRO A 93 -0.17 14.19 -14.44
C PRO A 93 1.10 13.33 -14.55
N LEU A 94 1.07 12.35 -15.44
CA LEU A 94 2.20 11.47 -15.73
C LEU A 94 2.92 11.94 -16.98
N ALA A 95 4.16 12.40 -16.84
CA ALA A 95 5.05 12.70 -17.96
C ALA A 95 5.63 11.39 -18.47
N LEU A 96 5.22 10.96 -19.67
CA LEU A 96 5.60 9.69 -20.29
C LEU A 96 6.50 9.91 -21.50
N THR A 97 7.42 8.97 -21.75
CA THR A 97 7.99 8.78 -23.06
C THR A 97 6.91 8.38 -24.06
N ARG A 98 7.14 8.56 -25.35
CA ARG A 98 6.12 8.34 -26.40
C ARG A 98 6.58 7.32 -27.44
N ALA A 99 7.12 6.19 -27.00
CA ALA A 99 7.37 5.08 -27.91
C ALA A 99 6.05 4.40 -28.27
N MET A 100 5.94 3.92 -29.50
CA MET A 100 4.81 3.10 -29.92
C MET A 100 5.01 1.68 -29.39
N CYS A 101 4.14 1.24 -28.50
CA CYS A 101 4.21 -0.09 -27.94
C CYS A 101 3.64 -1.14 -28.90
N PRO A 102 4.10 -2.41 -28.81
CA PRO A 102 3.63 -3.47 -29.69
C PRO A 102 2.15 -3.78 -29.48
N PRO A 103 1.50 -4.44 -30.45
CA PRO A 103 0.13 -4.93 -30.28
C PRO A 103 -0.03 -5.78 -29.02
N GLY A 104 -1.16 -5.66 -28.33
CA GLY A 104 -1.44 -6.36 -27.06
C GLY A 104 -0.94 -5.64 -25.82
N SER A 105 -0.23 -4.52 -25.96
CA SER A 105 0.20 -3.69 -24.84
C SER A 105 -0.99 -3.15 -24.04
N LEU A 106 -0.89 -3.16 -22.72
CA LEU A 106 -1.86 -2.52 -21.81
C LEU A 106 -1.56 -1.02 -21.61
N HIS A 107 -0.57 -0.47 -22.31
CA HIS A 107 -0.11 0.92 -22.15
C HIS A 107 -1.27 1.92 -22.22
N ASP A 108 -2.00 1.93 -23.31
CA ASP A 108 -3.07 2.92 -23.53
C ASP A 108 -4.21 2.78 -22.51
N HIS A 109 -4.51 1.55 -22.10
CA HIS A 109 -5.51 1.31 -21.08
C HIS A 109 -5.08 1.90 -19.73
N ILE A 110 -3.86 1.60 -19.28
CA ILE A 110 -3.34 2.08 -18.00
C ILE A 110 -3.24 3.60 -17.98
N VAL A 111 -2.71 4.20 -19.07
CA VAL A 111 -2.56 5.67 -19.16
C VAL A 111 -3.91 6.39 -19.09
N ARG A 112 -4.94 5.87 -19.76
CA ARG A 112 -6.29 6.43 -19.68
C ARG A 112 -6.88 6.34 -18.29
N GLN A 113 -6.58 5.29 -17.53
CA GLN A 113 -7.13 5.07 -16.19
C GLN A 113 -6.33 5.77 -15.08
N TRP A 114 -5.12 6.25 -15.37
CA TRP A 114 -4.21 6.82 -14.39
C TRP A 114 -4.84 7.91 -13.51
N ALA A 115 -5.50 8.87 -14.14
CA ALA A 115 -6.12 10.00 -13.44
C ALA A 115 -7.38 9.63 -12.64
N PHE A 116 -7.91 8.42 -12.83
CA PHE A 116 -9.14 7.98 -12.16
C PHE A 116 -8.90 7.17 -10.89
N VAL A 117 -7.65 6.86 -10.55
CA VAL A 117 -7.31 6.22 -9.27
C VAL A 117 -7.72 7.13 -8.12
N ARG A 118 -8.40 6.58 -7.10
CA ARG A 118 -8.91 7.33 -5.95
C ARG A 118 -8.55 6.75 -4.61
N SER A 119 -8.34 5.46 -4.55
CA SER A 119 -8.01 4.80 -3.29
C SER A 119 -7.09 3.60 -3.49
N TYR A 120 -6.48 3.16 -2.40
CA TYR A 120 -5.67 1.97 -2.38
C TYR A 120 -5.91 1.13 -1.13
N VAL A 121 -5.65 -0.15 -1.24
CA VAL A 121 -5.60 -1.09 -0.11
C VAL A 121 -4.38 -1.99 -0.30
N ILE A 122 -3.63 -2.22 0.77
CA ILE A 122 -2.61 -3.27 0.81
C ILE A 122 -3.18 -4.43 1.63
N LYS A 123 -3.31 -5.59 1.02
CA LYS A 123 -3.86 -6.81 1.63
C LYS A 123 -3.14 -8.03 1.10
N ASN A 124 -2.72 -8.92 2.00
CA ASN A 124 -1.99 -10.15 1.64
C ASN A 124 -0.77 -9.87 0.75
N ASP A 125 -0.01 -8.83 1.08
CA ASP A 125 1.15 -8.33 0.33
C ASP A 125 0.85 -7.86 -1.10
N HIS A 126 -0.41 -7.70 -1.48
CA HIS A 126 -0.81 -7.10 -2.75
C HIS A 126 -1.33 -5.68 -2.55
N LEU A 127 -1.03 -4.83 -3.52
CA LEU A 127 -1.55 -3.47 -3.61
C LEU A 127 -2.73 -3.45 -4.60
N PHE A 128 -3.86 -2.98 -4.13
CA PHE A 128 -5.05 -2.77 -4.95
C PHE A 128 -5.29 -1.27 -5.12
N LEU A 129 -5.35 -0.80 -6.36
CA LEU A 129 -5.69 0.58 -6.70
C LEU A 129 -7.09 0.61 -7.30
N SER A 130 -8.02 1.29 -6.61
CA SER A 130 -9.41 1.38 -7.06
C SER A 130 -9.65 2.67 -7.84
N LEU A 131 -10.36 2.53 -8.94
CA LEU A 131 -10.78 3.64 -9.77
C LEU A 131 -12.09 4.26 -9.25
N MET A 132 -12.31 5.53 -9.57
CA MET A 132 -13.59 6.20 -9.29
C MET A 132 -14.74 5.54 -10.08
N ALA A 133 -15.97 5.72 -9.56
CA ALA A 133 -17.20 5.31 -10.23
C ALA A 133 -17.21 3.85 -10.70
N ASP A 134 -16.70 2.94 -9.86
CA ASP A 134 -16.63 1.51 -10.13
C ASP A 134 -15.91 1.15 -11.45
N GLY A 135 -14.97 2.02 -11.86
CA GLY A 135 -14.23 1.87 -13.12
C GLY A 135 -13.31 0.63 -13.15
N GLY A 136 -13.03 0.05 -11.99
CA GLY A 136 -12.23 -1.17 -11.86
C GLY A 136 -11.12 -1.07 -10.83
N ILE A 137 -10.33 -2.12 -10.77
CA ILE A 137 -9.25 -2.30 -9.79
C ILE A 137 -8.00 -2.81 -10.49
N PHE A 138 -6.88 -2.14 -10.27
CA PHE A 138 -5.55 -2.67 -10.56
C PHE A 138 -5.06 -3.47 -9.35
N GLU A 139 -4.59 -4.68 -9.58
CA GLU A 139 -3.92 -5.50 -8.59
C GLU A 139 -2.44 -5.60 -8.91
N PHE A 140 -1.61 -5.30 -7.92
CA PHE A 140 -0.17 -5.36 -8.00
C PHE A 140 0.39 -6.29 -6.93
N GLU A 141 1.51 -6.92 -7.20
CA GLU A 141 2.33 -7.64 -6.25
C GLU A 141 3.66 -6.90 -6.02
N PRO A 142 4.39 -7.14 -4.91
CA PRO A 142 5.69 -6.54 -4.68
C PRO A 142 6.64 -6.80 -5.84
N LEU A 143 7.39 -5.78 -6.25
CA LEU A 143 8.46 -5.96 -7.21
C LEU A 143 9.57 -6.79 -6.55
N PRO A 144 10.04 -7.90 -7.16
CA PRO A 144 11.09 -8.71 -6.60
C PRO A 144 12.34 -7.89 -6.29
N ALA A 145 12.96 -8.12 -5.13
CA ALA A 145 14.27 -7.55 -4.80
C ALA A 145 15.29 -8.03 -5.83
N LYS A 146 16.11 -7.11 -6.34
CA LYS A 146 17.24 -7.45 -7.24
C LYS A 146 18.41 -7.98 -6.46
#